data_cd47c6518757193b6086a69421ac1522
#
_entry.id   cd47c6518757193b6086a69421ac1522
#
_cell.length_a   1.000
_cell.length_b   1.000
_cell.length_c   1.000
_cell.angle_alpha   90.00
_cell.angle_beta   90.00
_cell.angle_gamma   90.00
#
_symmetry.space_group_name_H-M   'P 1'
#
loop_
_entity.id
_entity.type
_entity.pdbx_description
1 polymer ?
#
loop_
_entity_poly.entity_id
_entity_poly.type
_entity_poly.pdbx_seq_one_letter_code
_entity_poly.pdbx_strand_id
1 'polypeptide(L)'
;MCQHFFPGNTACIPSVPEASRPLMQNRAFLTSSNPPTSSMALSVEKTASGREYKVKDLSQADFGRLELELAEVEMPGLMACRAEFGPSQPFKGARISGSLHMTIQTAVLIETLTALGAERCLDWGAGGGPDLIVDDGGDATLLIHEGVKAEEEFEKSGKVPDPESTDNPEFKIVLTIIRDGLKTDARKYRKMKERLVGVSEETTTGVKRLYQMQESGTLLFPAINVNDSVTKSKFDNLYGCRHSLPDGLMRATDVMIAGKVAVVCGYGDVGKGCAAALKQAGARVIVTEIDPICALQALMEGIQILTLEDVVSDADIFVTTTGNKDIIMVDHMRKMKNNAIVCNIGHFDNEIDMNGLETYPGVKRITIKPQTDRWVFPETNTGIIVLAEGRLMNLGCATGHPSFVMSCSFTNQVIAQLELWKEKASGKYEKKVYVLPKHLDEKVAALHLGKLGARLTKLTKAQSEYISIPVEGPYKPAAYRY
;
A
#
# COMPACT_ATOMS: atom_id res chain seq x y z
N MET A 1 12.43 -53.80 -16.16
CA MET A 1 13.68 -54.16 -16.87
C MET A 1 14.54 -52.91 -16.82
N CYS A 2 15.44 -52.96 -15.92
CA CYS A 2 16.91 -52.93 -16.04
C CYS A 2 17.44 -51.59 -16.55
N GLN A 3 18.04 -50.80 -15.71
CA GLN A 3 19.37 -50.79 -15.04
C GLN A 3 20.50 -50.23 -15.91
N HIS A 4 21.25 -49.34 -15.25
CA HIS A 4 22.67 -48.96 -15.39
C HIS A 4 22.98 -47.72 -16.28
N PHE A 5 23.80 -46.72 -15.90
CA PHE A 5 25.05 -46.71 -15.13
C PHE A 5 25.40 -45.33 -14.59
N PHE A 6 25.95 -45.25 -13.39
CA PHE A 6 26.84 -44.19 -12.91
C PHE A 6 28.31 -44.58 -13.23
N PRO A 7 29.26 -43.64 -13.25
CA PRO A 7 30.08 -43.27 -12.11
C PRO A 7 30.41 -41.73 -12.11
N GLY A 8 30.51 -41.01 -11.03
CA GLY A 8 31.37 -41.16 -9.85
C GLY A 8 32.39 -40.02 -9.84
N ASN A 9 32.21 -39.05 -8.93
CA ASN A 9 33.37 -38.43 -8.26
C ASN A 9 32.94 -37.80 -6.94
N THR A 10 33.44 -38.41 -5.90
CA THR A 10 33.37 -38.01 -4.48
C THR A 10 34.36 -36.87 -4.24
N ALA A 11 33.83 -35.76 -3.71
CA ALA A 11 34.65 -34.78 -2.96
C ALA A 11 34.09 -34.67 -1.55
N CYS A 12 34.89 -35.08 -0.57
CA CYS A 12 34.61 -35.04 0.87
C CYS A 12 34.41 -33.59 1.34
N ILE A 13 33.30 -33.33 2.00
CA ILE A 13 33.09 -32.14 2.85
C ILE A 13 33.33 -32.59 4.31
N PRO A 14 34.17 -31.88 5.09
CA PRO A 14 34.42 -32.24 6.47
C PRO A 14 33.20 -31.94 7.36
N SER A 15 32.94 -32.88 8.25
CA SER A 15 31.91 -32.86 9.29
C SER A 15 32.16 -31.74 10.28
N VAL A 16 31.17 -30.88 10.50
CA VAL A 16 31.09 -29.93 11.62
C VAL A 16 30.46 -30.65 12.84
N PRO A 17 30.98 -30.47 14.07
CA PRO A 17 30.46 -31.17 15.24
C PRO A 17 29.06 -30.69 15.63
N GLU A 18 28.23 -31.62 16.00
CA GLU A 18 26.91 -31.43 16.61
C GLU A 18 27.06 -30.66 17.94
N ALA A 19 26.61 -29.40 17.95
CA ALA A 19 26.34 -28.66 19.15
C ALA A 19 24.85 -28.81 19.50
N SER A 20 24.59 -29.39 20.63
CA SER A 20 23.33 -29.70 21.28
C SER A 20 22.27 -28.62 21.15
N ARG A 21 21.15 -28.95 20.50
CA ARG A 21 19.90 -28.19 20.55
C ARG A 21 19.19 -28.40 21.87
N PRO A 22 18.76 -27.35 22.58
CA PRO A 22 17.83 -27.52 23.69
C PRO A 22 16.42 -27.82 23.15
N LEU A 23 15.82 -28.88 23.67
CA LEU A 23 14.42 -29.28 23.48
C LEU A 23 13.50 -28.11 23.88
N MET A 24 12.65 -27.69 22.98
CA MET A 24 11.52 -26.81 23.31
C MET A 24 10.55 -27.57 24.22
N GLN A 25 10.54 -27.19 25.48
CA GLN A 25 9.50 -27.63 26.41
C GLN A 25 8.19 -26.89 26.13
N ASN A 26 7.12 -27.66 25.91
CA ASN A 26 5.75 -27.22 25.88
C ASN A 26 5.43 -26.34 27.08
N ARG A 27 5.20 -25.04 26.87
CA ARG A 27 4.57 -24.18 27.86
C ARG A 27 3.06 -24.21 27.66
N ALA A 28 2.40 -24.73 28.65
CA ALA A 28 0.96 -24.71 28.83
C ALA A 28 0.40 -23.29 28.73
N PHE A 29 -0.66 -23.12 27.96
CA PHE A 29 -1.45 -21.90 27.94
C PHE A 29 -2.17 -21.75 29.27
N LEU A 30 -1.72 -20.81 30.08
CA LEU A 30 -2.47 -20.32 31.23
C LEU A 30 -3.44 -19.24 30.71
N THR A 31 -4.71 -19.56 30.74
CA THR A 31 -5.81 -18.61 30.55
C THR A 31 -5.84 -17.65 31.74
N SER A 32 -5.37 -16.43 31.56
CA SER A 32 -5.71 -15.32 32.44
C SER A 32 -6.73 -14.43 31.77
N SER A 33 -7.94 -14.49 32.26
CA SER A 33 -9.03 -13.57 31.96
C SER A 33 -8.76 -12.23 32.66
N ASN A 34 -8.12 -11.29 31.94
CA ASN A 34 -8.15 -9.87 32.29
C ASN A 34 -8.75 -9.09 31.12
N PRO A 35 -9.66 -8.12 31.39
CA PRO A 35 -10.23 -7.28 30.35
C PRO A 35 -9.14 -6.42 29.69
N PRO A 36 -9.33 -5.95 28.44
CA PRO A 36 -8.30 -5.17 27.74
C PRO A 36 -8.04 -3.87 28.50
N THR A 37 -6.89 -3.80 29.11
CA THR A 37 -6.35 -2.56 29.66
C THR A 37 -6.20 -1.54 28.54
N SER A 38 -6.66 -0.33 28.80
CA SER A 38 -6.49 0.89 28.00
C SER A 38 -5.19 0.86 27.19
N SER A 39 -5.27 1.20 25.90
CA SER A 39 -4.08 1.40 25.06
C SER A 39 -3.15 2.41 25.75
N MET A 40 -2.09 1.91 26.37
CA MET A 40 -1.03 2.81 26.83
C MET A 40 -0.46 3.50 25.60
N ALA A 41 -0.64 4.82 25.53
CA ALA A 41 -0.01 5.64 24.51
C ALA A 41 1.50 5.37 24.55
N LEU A 42 2.10 4.99 23.39
CA LEU A 42 3.54 4.79 23.30
C LEU A 42 4.27 6.05 23.76
N SER A 43 5.27 5.88 24.63
CA SER A 43 6.12 6.97 25.07
C SER A 43 6.94 7.52 23.90
N VAL A 44 7.12 8.84 23.88
CA VAL A 44 8.08 9.49 22.99
C VAL A 44 9.48 9.30 23.56
N GLU A 45 10.36 8.72 22.78
CA GLU A 45 11.77 8.54 23.11
C GLU A 45 12.66 9.38 22.20
N LYS A 46 13.92 9.60 22.57
CA LYS A 46 14.87 10.39 21.75
C LYS A 46 16.13 9.59 21.48
N THR A 47 16.60 9.71 20.23
CA THR A 47 17.94 9.23 19.87
C THR A 47 19.03 10.08 20.53
N ALA A 48 20.27 9.59 20.51
CA ALA A 48 21.44 10.38 20.95
C ALA A 48 21.59 11.73 20.21
N SER A 49 21.05 11.84 18.98
CA SER A 49 20.97 13.09 18.20
C SER A 49 19.76 13.95 18.50
N GLY A 50 18.95 13.62 19.52
CA GLY A 50 17.76 14.37 19.94
C GLY A 50 16.51 14.15 19.08
N ARG A 51 16.51 13.20 18.12
CA ARG A 51 15.35 12.89 17.28
C ARG A 51 14.33 12.09 18.08
N GLU A 52 13.09 12.50 18.00
CA GLU A 52 11.96 11.81 18.65
C GLU A 52 11.50 10.61 17.84
N TYR A 53 11.12 9.53 18.53
CA TYR A 53 10.52 8.34 17.93
C TYR A 53 9.55 7.66 18.90
N LYS A 54 8.64 6.85 18.35
CA LYS A 54 7.75 5.96 19.09
C LYS A 54 7.85 4.56 18.49
N VAL A 55 8.36 3.62 19.28
CA VAL A 55 8.52 2.21 18.89
C VAL A 55 7.87 1.35 19.94
N LYS A 56 7.05 0.38 19.52
CA LYS A 56 6.35 -0.53 20.43
C LYS A 56 7.31 -1.43 21.20
N ASP A 57 8.31 -1.97 20.51
CA ASP A 57 9.28 -2.90 21.05
C ASP A 57 10.63 -2.77 20.32
N LEU A 58 11.55 -2.03 20.93
CA LEU A 58 12.89 -1.80 20.38
C LEU A 58 13.77 -3.06 20.43
N SER A 59 13.44 -4.07 21.22
CA SER A 59 14.18 -5.34 21.26
C SER A 59 14.13 -6.11 19.93
N GLN A 60 13.20 -5.77 19.04
CA GLN A 60 13.08 -6.33 17.70
C GLN A 60 14.01 -5.68 16.67
N ALA A 61 14.87 -4.72 17.04
CA ALA A 61 15.68 -3.96 16.09
C ALA A 61 16.62 -4.85 15.25
N ASP A 62 17.28 -5.84 15.88
CA ASP A 62 18.18 -6.75 15.15
C ASP A 62 17.41 -7.66 14.20
N PHE A 63 16.26 -8.17 14.62
CA PHE A 63 15.36 -8.93 13.74
C PHE A 63 14.89 -8.06 12.56
N GLY A 64 14.46 -6.82 12.83
CA GLY A 64 14.06 -5.88 11.79
C GLY A 64 15.18 -5.58 10.79
N ARG A 65 16.44 -5.52 11.22
CA ARG A 65 17.58 -5.33 10.32
C ARG A 65 17.75 -6.53 9.36
N LEU A 66 17.63 -7.75 9.85
CA LEU A 66 17.72 -8.95 9.01
C LEU A 66 16.57 -9.03 7.99
N GLU A 67 15.36 -8.63 8.39
CA GLU A 67 14.21 -8.54 7.49
C GLU A 67 14.43 -7.49 6.38
N LEU A 68 15.06 -6.35 6.70
CA LEU A 68 15.44 -5.34 5.71
C LEU A 68 16.48 -5.87 4.72
N GLU A 69 17.50 -6.57 5.19
CA GLU A 69 18.52 -7.19 4.33
C GLU A 69 17.92 -8.22 3.38
N LEU A 70 16.96 -9.01 3.86
CA LEU A 70 16.22 -9.95 3.02
C LEU A 70 15.39 -9.22 1.95
N ALA A 71 14.69 -8.14 2.34
CA ALA A 71 13.90 -7.35 1.41
C ALA A 71 14.76 -6.66 0.34
N GLU A 72 15.95 -6.15 0.70
CA GLU A 72 16.89 -5.51 -0.24
C GLU A 72 17.28 -6.44 -1.38
N VAL A 73 17.46 -7.73 -1.11
CA VAL A 73 17.77 -8.74 -2.15
C VAL A 73 16.65 -8.82 -3.18
N GLU A 74 15.40 -8.62 -2.78
CA GLU A 74 14.21 -8.67 -3.63
C GLU A 74 13.79 -7.29 -4.18
N MET A 75 14.54 -6.21 -3.88
CA MET A 75 14.24 -4.84 -4.31
C MET A 75 15.31 -4.26 -5.26
N PRO A 76 15.55 -4.89 -6.42
CA PRO A 76 16.67 -4.55 -7.31
C PRO A 76 16.62 -3.12 -7.85
N GLY A 77 15.45 -2.55 -8.06
CA GLY A 77 15.29 -1.19 -8.54
C GLY A 77 15.81 -0.17 -7.53
N LEU A 78 15.50 -0.32 -6.25
CA LEU A 78 16.02 0.56 -5.19
C LEU A 78 17.52 0.38 -5.00
N MET A 79 18.02 -0.86 -5.05
CA MET A 79 19.47 -1.11 -4.96
C MET A 79 20.21 -0.50 -6.17
N ALA A 80 19.64 -0.57 -7.36
CA ALA A 80 20.19 0.09 -8.55
C ALA A 80 20.18 1.62 -8.39
N CYS A 81 19.14 2.22 -7.82
CA CYS A 81 19.11 3.66 -7.51
C CYS A 81 20.21 4.04 -6.52
N ARG A 82 20.45 3.24 -5.46
CA ARG A 82 21.57 3.49 -4.53
C ARG A 82 22.92 3.46 -5.25
N ALA A 83 23.12 2.49 -6.15
CA ALA A 83 24.36 2.35 -6.91
C ALA A 83 24.55 3.47 -7.94
N GLU A 84 23.52 3.83 -8.69
CA GLU A 84 23.58 4.84 -9.75
C GLU A 84 23.69 6.26 -9.19
N PHE A 85 22.84 6.62 -8.25
CA PHE A 85 22.67 7.99 -7.76
C PHE A 85 23.41 8.28 -6.45
N GLY A 86 23.68 7.24 -5.62
CA GLY A 86 24.33 7.42 -4.32
C GLY A 86 25.63 8.21 -4.38
N PRO A 87 26.58 7.94 -5.30
CA PRO A 87 27.83 8.70 -5.39
C PRO A 87 27.67 10.20 -5.64
N SER A 88 26.61 10.61 -6.34
CA SER A 88 26.35 12.03 -6.66
C SER A 88 25.55 12.78 -5.59
N GLN A 89 24.97 12.06 -4.62
CA GLN A 89 24.16 12.63 -3.52
C GLN A 89 23.12 13.64 -4.00
N PRO A 90 22.22 13.29 -4.95
CA PRO A 90 21.34 14.25 -5.61
C PRO A 90 20.35 14.93 -4.65
N PHE A 91 20.03 14.32 -3.53
CA PHE A 91 19.15 14.88 -2.50
C PHE A 91 19.88 15.63 -1.38
N LYS A 92 21.16 15.94 -1.55
CA LYS A 92 21.90 16.68 -0.52
C LYS A 92 21.17 17.99 -0.17
N GLY A 93 20.83 18.16 1.11
CA GLY A 93 20.07 19.29 1.63
C GLY A 93 18.56 19.24 1.41
N ALA A 94 18.02 18.19 0.80
CA ALA A 94 16.58 17.98 0.68
C ALA A 94 16.02 17.34 1.95
N ARG A 95 14.93 17.89 2.49
CA ARG A 95 14.16 17.31 3.59
C ARG A 95 12.96 16.56 3.01
N ILE A 96 12.92 15.25 3.19
CA ILE A 96 11.85 14.39 2.68
C ILE A 96 11.05 13.83 3.85
N SER A 97 9.74 14.07 3.85
CA SER A 97 8.77 13.42 4.74
C SER A 97 7.97 12.40 3.97
N GLY A 98 7.48 11.36 4.69
CA GLY A 98 6.59 10.36 4.13
C GLY A 98 5.35 10.16 4.99
N SER A 99 4.22 9.88 4.36
CA SER A 99 2.98 9.37 4.94
C SER A 99 2.63 8.09 4.22
N LEU A 100 3.18 6.96 4.70
CA LEU A 100 3.13 5.64 4.08
C LEU A 100 2.88 4.56 5.13
N HIS A 101 2.40 3.41 4.70
CA HIS A 101 2.39 2.21 5.54
C HIS A 101 3.82 1.84 5.94
N MET A 102 4.10 1.76 7.25
CA MET A 102 5.44 1.47 7.79
C MET A 102 5.74 -0.03 7.72
N THR A 103 5.93 -0.53 6.52
CA THR A 103 6.38 -1.90 6.23
C THR A 103 7.90 -1.99 6.13
N ILE A 104 8.43 -3.20 6.04
CA ILE A 104 9.85 -3.47 5.79
C ILE A 104 10.30 -2.80 4.49
N GLN A 105 9.48 -2.87 3.44
CA GLN A 105 9.76 -2.28 2.13
C GLN A 105 9.83 -0.74 2.18
N THR A 106 8.97 -0.12 2.98
CA THR A 106 9.02 1.34 3.23
C THR A 106 10.32 1.74 3.93
N ALA A 107 10.82 0.91 4.84
CA ALA A 107 12.12 1.18 5.46
C ALA A 107 13.28 1.10 4.44
N VAL A 108 13.24 0.17 3.48
CA VAL A 108 14.21 0.12 2.37
C VAL A 108 14.13 1.38 1.49
N LEU A 109 12.92 1.90 1.21
CA LEU A 109 12.76 3.20 0.53
C LEU A 109 13.41 4.34 1.32
N ILE A 110 13.13 4.45 2.62
CA ILE A 110 13.69 5.49 3.49
C ILE A 110 15.23 5.42 3.50
N GLU A 111 15.80 4.22 3.61
CA GLU A 111 17.26 4.04 3.56
C GLU A 111 17.82 4.38 2.18
N THR A 112 17.09 4.10 1.10
CA THR A 112 17.48 4.49 -0.26
C THR A 112 17.53 6.01 -0.41
N LEU A 113 16.46 6.72 -0.04
CA LEU A 113 16.44 8.20 -0.07
C LEU A 113 17.57 8.80 0.76
N THR A 114 17.89 8.19 1.91
CA THR A 114 19.00 8.60 2.76
C THR A 114 20.35 8.35 2.08
N ALA A 115 20.53 7.19 1.43
CA ALA A 115 21.73 6.87 0.67
C ALA A 115 21.95 7.83 -0.51
N LEU A 116 20.89 8.46 -1.02
CA LEU A 116 20.92 9.49 -2.05
C LEU A 116 21.15 10.91 -1.48
N GLY A 117 21.35 11.05 -0.18
CA GLY A 117 21.68 12.32 0.49
C GLY A 117 20.52 13.06 1.13
N ALA A 118 19.31 12.51 1.13
CA ALA A 118 18.16 13.15 1.78
C ALA A 118 18.33 13.20 3.31
N GLU A 119 17.92 14.33 3.89
CA GLU A 119 17.69 14.44 5.32
C GLU A 119 16.31 13.85 5.65
N ARG A 120 16.26 12.90 6.59
CA ARG A 120 15.01 12.33 7.07
C ARG A 120 14.28 13.37 7.89
N CYS A 121 13.06 13.67 7.51
CA CYS A 121 12.18 14.54 8.27
C CYS A 121 10.93 13.75 8.66
N LEU A 122 10.98 13.05 9.81
CA LEU A 122 9.78 12.54 10.47
C LEU A 122 9.14 13.62 11.34
N ASP A 123 9.91 14.65 11.70
CA ASP A 123 9.45 15.83 12.42
C ASP A 123 9.40 17.02 11.46
N TRP A 124 8.25 17.64 11.40
CA TRP A 124 8.00 18.89 10.66
C TRP A 124 8.63 20.12 11.30
N GLY A 125 9.25 19.97 12.44
CA GLY A 125 10.07 20.83 13.30
C GLY A 125 10.04 22.33 13.10
N ALA A 126 10.71 23.06 14.00
CA ALA A 126 10.82 24.53 13.98
C ALA A 126 11.45 25.12 12.69
N GLY A 127 12.03 24.28 11.83
CA GLY A 127 12.71 24.69 10.59
C GLY A 127 11.83 24.83 9.35
N GLY A 128 10.50 24.83 9.45
CA GLY A 128 9.58 25.12 8.34
C GLY A 128 9.07 23.92 7.54
N GLY A 129 9.34 22.68 7.96
CA GLY A 129 8.79 21.47 7.34
C GLY A 129 9.64 20.85 6.23
N PRO A 130 9.09 19.87 5.46
CA PRO A 130 9.76 19.20 4.38
C PRO A 130 9.87 20.05 3.10
N ASP A 131 10.79 19.66 2.23
CA ASP A 131 10.89 20.16 0.86
C ASP A 131 10.09 19.26 -0.11
N LEU A 132 9.97 17.98 0.22
CA LEU A 132 9.31 16.97 -0.60
C LEU A 132 8.51 16.02 0.28
N ILE A 133 7.42 15.49 -0.28
CA ILE A 133 6.56 14.51 0.38
C ILE A 133 6.43 13.27 -0.48
N VAL A 134 6.56 12.09 0.13
CA VAL A 134 6.10 10.81 -0.40
C VAL A 134 4.81 10.45 0.31
N ASP A 135 3.69 10.45 -0.38
CA ASP A 135 2.34 10.27 0.18
C ASP A 135 1.70 8.98 -0.34
N ASP A 136 0.86 8.36 0.49
CA ASP A 136 0.10 7.16 0.16
C ASP A 136 -1.31 7.30 0.76
N GLY A 137 -2.23 7.75 -0.08
CA GLY A 137 -3.61 8.11 0.28
C GLY A 137 -3.86 9.63 0.34
N GLY A 138 -2.79 10.43 0.23
CA GLY A 138 -2.89 11.89 0.20
C GLY A 138 -3.15 12.54 1.55
N ASP A 139 -2.86 11.87 2.67
CA ASP A 139 -3.20 12.39 4.00
C ASP A 139 -2.27 13.53 4.44
N ALA A 140 -0.96 13.44 4.15
CA ALA A 140 -0.04 14.54 4.41
C ALA A 140 -0.38 15.74 3.52
N THR A 141 -0.71 15.50 2.27
CA THR A 141 -1.17 16.52 1.31
C THR A 141 -2.44 17.19 1.80
N LEU A 142 -3.46 16.42 2.21
CA LEU A 142 -4.73 16.93 2.75
C LEU A 142 -4.50 17.79 4.00
N LEU A 143 -3.69 17.30 4.94
CA LEU A 143 -3.37 18.03 6.17
C LEU A 143 -2.78 19.41 5.88
N ILE A 144 -1.90 19.53 4.89
CA ILE A 144 -1.31 20.83 4.53
C ILE A 144 -2.32 21.75 3.86
N HIS A 145 -3.14 21.23 2.94
CA HIS A 145 -4.16 22.03 2.25
C HIS A 145 -5.21 22.56 3.21
N GLU A 146 -5.78 21.70 4.05
CA GLU A 146 -6.75 22.10 5.07
C GLU A 146 -6.11 22.97 6.15
N GLY A 147 -4.85 22.74 6.49
CA GLY A 147 -4.09 23.58 7.40
C GLY A 147 -3.90 24.99 6.88
N VAL A 148 -3.49 25.18 5.63
CA VAL A 148 -3.36 26.51 5.00
C VAL A 148 -4.71 27.23 4.97
N LYS A 149 -5.78 26.54 4.57
CA LYS A 149 -7.14 27.09 4.55
C LYS A 149 -7.61 27.53 5.95
N ALA A 150 -7.35 26.71 6.96
CA ALA A 150 -7.72 27.04 8.34
C ALA A 150 -6.90 28.20 8.90
N GLU A 151 -5.62 28.33 8.58
CA GLU A 151 -4.78 29.47 8.96
C GLU A 151 -5.26 30.77 8.32
N GLU A 152 -5.64 30.73 7.05
CA GLU A 152 -6.21 31.88 6.32
C GLU A 152 -7.57 32.32 6.90
N GLU A 153 -8.42 31.36 7.28
CA GLU A 153 -9.71 31.65 7.91
C GLU A 153 -9.52 32.18 9.34
N PHE A 154 -8.59 31.62 10.11
CA PHE A 154 -8.26 32.08 11.46
C PHE A 154 -7.72 33.53 11.44
N GLU A 155 -6.87 33.85 10.47
CA GLU A 155 -6.34 35.23 10.34
C GLU A 155 -7.45 36.26 10.02
N LYS A 156 -8.46 35.85 9.21
CA LYS A 156 -9.58 36.73 8.82
C LYS A 156 -10.65 36.88 9.87
N SER A 157 -11.00 35.83 10.59
CA SER A 157 -12.22 35.74 11.40
C SER A 157 -11.96 35.30 12.85
N GLY A 158 -10.76 34.80 13.17
CA GLY A 158 -10.46 34.15 14.44
C GLY A 158 -11.10 32.77 14.60
N LYS A 159 -11.75 32.23 13.56
CA LYS A 159 -12.43 30.94 13.59
C LYS A 159 -11.42 29.80 13.53
N VAL A 160 -11.57 28.83 14.44
CA VAL A 160 -10.79 27.59 14.45
C VAL A 160 -11.61 26.44 13.85
N PRO A 161 -10.98 25.42 13.24
CA PRO A 161 -11.68 24.23 12.77
C PRO A 161 -12.41 23.52 13.91
N ASP A 162 -13.61 23.05 13.61
CA ASP A 162 -14.41 22.22 14.52
C ASP A 162 -14.33 20.76 14.08
N PRO A 163 -13.68 19.87 14.85
CA PRO A 163 -13.62 18.43 14.54
C PRO A 163 -14.99 17.76 14.51
N GLU A 164 -15.99 18.28 15.22
CA GLU A 164 -17.34 17.70 15.23
C GLU A 164 -18.18 18.13 14.01
N SER A 165 -17.64 18.95 13.12
CA SER A 165 -18.30 19.35 11.88
C SER A 165 -18.36 18.24 10.80
N THR A 166 -17.78 17.09 11.07
CA THR A 166 -17.75 15.94 10.15
C THR A 166 -17.97 14.62 10.87
N ASP A 167 -18.63 13.66 10.21
CA ASP A 167 -18.79 12.29 10.72
C ASP A 167 -17.62 11.37 10.31
N ASN A 168 -16.71 11.83 9.43
CA ASN A 168 -15.55 11.06 9.03
C ASN A 168 -14.48 11.04 10.14
N PRO A 169 -14.16 9.87 10.73
CA PRO A 169 -13.24 9.77 11.87
C PRO A 169 -11.82 10.26 11.55
N GLU A 170 -11.32 9.97 10.34
CA GLU A 170 -9.98 10.40 9.90
C GLU A 170 -9.91 11.91 9.72
N PHE A 171 -10.94 12.50 9.11
CA PHE A 171 -11.01 13.95 8.93
C PHE A 171 -11.18 14.70 10.25
N LYS A 172 -11.86 14.11 11.25
CA LYS A 172 -11.88 14.63 12.65
C LYS A 172 -10.47 14.76 13.22
N ILE A 173 -9.62 13.76 12.99
CA ILE A 173 -8.22 13.77 13.44
C ILE A 173 -7.46 14.91 12.76
N VAL A 174 -7.60 15.07 11.45
CA VAL A 174 -6.98 16.15 10.67
C VAL A 174 -7.38 17.52 11.24
N LEU A 175 -8.68 17.77 11.44
CA LEU A 175 -9.19 19.01 12.00
C LEU A 175 -8.69 19.25 13.43
N THR A 176 -8.58 18.19 14.25
CA THR A 176 -8.03 18.25 15.60
C THR A 176 -6.57 18.68 15.59
N ILE A 177 -5.74 18.06 14.74
CA ILE A 177 -4.31 18.41 14.59
C ILE A 177 -4.15 19.87 14.17
N ILE A 178 -4.95 20.32 13.21
CA ILE A 178 -4.91 21.71 12.72
C ILE A 178 -5.34 22.67 13.82
N ARG A 179 -6.47 22.42 14.49
CA ARG A 179 -6.99 23.25 15.60
C ARG A 179 -5.96 23.41 16.70
N ASP A 180 -5.30 22.32 17.10
CA ASP A 180 -4.30 22.37 18.18
C ASP A 180 -2.99 23.00 17.70
N GLY A 181 -2.62 22.83 16.44
CA GLY A 181 -1.48 23.49 15.81
C GLY A 181 -1.62 25.01 15.76
N LEU A 182 -2.82 25.53 15.48
CA LEU A 182 -3.09 26.96 15.44
C LEU A 182 -2.80 27.68 16.79
N LYS A 183 -2.90 26.97 17.92
CA LYS A 183 -2.58 27.49 19.25
C LYS A 183 -1.08 27.72 19.44
N THR A 184 -0.24 27.02 18.71
CA THR A 184 1.23 27.06 18.86
C THR A 184 1.92 27.86 17.76
N ASP A 185 1.51 27.68 16.51
CA ASP A 185 2.01 28.40 15.33
C ASP A 185 0.92 28.57 14.28
N ALA A 186 0.25 29.70 14.26
CA ALA A 186 -0.82 30.02 13.32
C ALA A 186 -0.36 30.24 11.87
N ARG A 187 0.92 29.99 11.55
CA ARG A 187 1.49 30.07 10.20
C ARG A 187 2.28 28.81 9.81
N LYS A 188 2.12 27.74 10.55
CA LYS A 188 2.87 26.48 10.37
C LYS A 188 2.72 25.92 8.94
N TYR A 189 1.49 25.77 8.48
CA TYR A 189 1.19 25.15 7.17
C TYR A 189 1.50 26.09 6.00
N ARG A 190 1.33 27.40 6.17
CA ARG A 190 1.77 28.39 5.16
C ARG A 190 3.30 28.38 4.97
N LYS A 191 4.06 28.28 6.05
CA LYS A 191 5.54 28.12 5.97
C LYS A 191 5.92 26.83 5.27
N MET A 192 5.20 25.73 5.52
CA MET A 192 5.41 24.46 4.80
C MET A 192 5.13 24.60 3.32
N LYS A 193 3.97 25.17 2.95
CA LYS A 193 3.59 25.44 1.55
C LYS A 193 4.65 26.25 0.81
N GLU A 194 5.23 27.28 1.44
CA GLU A 194 6.27 28.13 0.84
C GLU A 194 7.56 27.35 0.54
N ARG A 195 7.83 26.30 1.31
CA ARG A 195 9.02 25.46 1.19
C ARG A 195 8.84 24.28 0.26
N LEU A 196 7.64 23.71 0.19
CA LEU A 196 7.37 22.49 -0.56
C LEU A 196 7.62 22.64 -2.05
N VAL A 197 8.49 21.79 -2.59
CA VAL A 197 8.77 21.62 -4.01
C VAL A 197 7.70 20.77 -4.68
N GLY A 198 7.19 19.74 -4.00
CA GLY A 198 6.13 18.90 -4.51
C GLY A 198 5.90 17.61 -3.71
N VAL A 199 4.94 16.83 -4.18
CA VAL A 199 4.53 15.54 -3.63
C VAL A 199 4.58 14.46 -4.72
N SER A 200 4.90 13.23 -4.33
CA SER A 200 4.66 12.04 -5.15
C SER A 200 3.65 11.13 -4.42
N GLU A 201 2.59 10.76 -5.13
CA GLU A 201 1.45 10.01 -4.57
C GLU A 201 1.44 8.57 -5.07
N GLU A 202 1.33 7.63 -4.11
CA GLU A 202 1.43 6.19 -4.34
C GLU A 202 0.12 5.55 -4.82
N THR A 203 -1.04 6.03 -4.36
CA THR A 203 -2.28 5.26 -4.47
C THR A 203 -3.41 6.01 -5.16
N THR A 204 -4.33 5.25 -5.78
CA THR A 204 -5.49 5.77 -6.52
C THR A 204 -6.32 6.78 -5.74
N THR A 205 -6.51 6.56 -4.43
CA THR A 205 -7.33 7.44 -3.59
C THR A 205 -6.69 8.83 -3.41
N GLY A 206 -5.39 8.86 -3.13
CA GLY A 206 -4.65 10.12 -3.02
C GLY A 206 -4.58 10.86 -4.37
N VAL A 207 -4.36 10.11 -5.46
CA VAL A 207 -4.40 10.65 -6.83
C VAL A 207 -5.75 11.31 -7.15
N LYS A 208 -6.87 10.68 -6.78
CA LYS A 208 -8.20 11.26 -6.92
C LYS A 208 -8.34 12.60 -6.17
N ARG A 209 -7.84 12.65 -4.93
CA ARG A 209 -7.81 13.90 -4.13
C ARG A 209 -6.97 14.99 -4.83
N LEU A 210 -5.80 14.64 -5.37
CA LEU A 210 -4.93 15.57 -6.09
C LEU A 210 -5.62 16.16 -7.34
N TYR A 211 -6.29 15.32 -8.15
CA TYR A 211 -7.04 15.81 -9.31
C TYR A 211 -8.21 16.70 -8.90
N GLN A 212 -8.95 16.37 -7.83
CA GLN A 212 -10.02 17.24 -7.31
C GLN A 212 -9.47 18.61 -6.86
N MET A 213 -8.31 18.64 -6.20
CA MET A 213 -7.65 19.88 -5.81
C MET A 213 -7.17 20.68 -7.05
N GLN A 214 -6.68 20.00 -8.07
CA GLN A 214 -6.30 20.63 -9.34
C GLN A 214 -7.51 21.25 -10.06
N GLU A 215 -8.61 20.51 -10.20
CA GLU A 215 -9.84 20.95 -10.87
C GLU A 215 -10.48 22.14 -10.15
N SER A 216 -10.46 22.13 -8.81
CA SER A 216 -10.95 23.26 -7.99
C SER A 216 -9.98 24.43 -7.91
N GLY A 217 -8.76 24.32 -8.48
CA GLY A 217 -7.74 25.35 -8.42
C GLY A 217 -7.11 25.55 -7.01
N THR A 218 -7.29 24.57 -6.13
CA THR A 218 -6.79 24.63 -4.73
C THR A 218 -5.47 23.92 -4.51
N LEU A 219 -4.94 23.21 -5.50
CA LEU A 219 -3.67 22.50 -5.39
C LEU A 219 -2.51 23.49 -5.14
N LEU A 220 -1.79 23.30 -4.05
CA LEU A 220 -0.82 24.27 -3.53
C LEU A 220 0.59 24.12 -4.11
N PHE A 221 0.95 22.94 -4.62
CA PHE A 221 2.27 22.59 -5.12
C PHE A 221 2.18 21.51 -6.21
N PRO A 222 3.24 21.30 -7.02
CA PRO A 222 3.27 20.22 -8.01
C PRO A 222 3.08 18.83 -7.40
N ALA A 223 2.41 17.93 -8.12
CA ALA A 223 2.22 16.56 -7.70
C ALA A 223 2.59 15.59 -8.82
N ILE A 224 3.32 14.52 -8.52
CA ILE A 224 3.55 13.40 -9.43
C ILE A 224 2.67 12.22 -8.98
N ASN A 225 1.78 11.82 -9.86
CA ASN A 225 0.96 10.62 -9.74
C ASN A 225 1.81 9.40 -10.09
N VAL A 226 2.36 8.73 -9.09
CA VAL A 226 3.13 7.51 -9.25
C VAL A 226 2.22 6.31 -9.49
N ASN A 227 0.99 6.32 -8.94
CA ASN A 227 0.04 5.22 -9.12
C ASN A 227 -0.20 4.88 -10.60
N ASP A 228 -0.26 5.87 -11.47
CA ASP A 228 -0.57 5.67 -12.88
C ASP A 228 0.66 5.40 -13.77
N SER A 229 1.87 5.36 -13.19
CA SER A 229 3.01 4.73 -13.85
C SER A 229 2.69 3.26 -14.14
N VAL A 230 2.98 2.79 -15.36
CA VAL A 230 2.64 1.40 -15.75
C VAL A 230 3.38 0.39 -14.87
N THR A 231 4.65 0.67 -14.56
CA THR A 231 5.47 -0.16 -13.65
C THR A 231 5.00 -0.12 -12.19
N LYS A 232 4.03 0.75 -11.84
CA LYS A 232 3.34 0.72 -10.56
C LYS A 232 1.99 0.03 -10.70
N SER A 233 1.04 0.61 -11.43
CA SER A 233 -0.35 0.14 -11.47
C SER A 233 -0.51 -1.29 -12.01
N LYS A 234 0.26 -1.67 -13.03
CA LYS A 234 0.20 -3.00 -13.64
C LYS A 234 1.07 -4.04 -12.94
N PHE A 235 1.80 -3.64 -11.90
CA PHE A 235 2.65 -4.54 -11.10
C PHE A 235 2.15 -4.63 -9.66
N ASP A 236 2.20 -3.54 -8.91
CA ASP A 236 1.78 -3.47 -7.52
C ASP A 236 0.28 -3.81 -7.37
N ASN A 237 -0.60 -3.03 -7.99
CA ASN A 237 -2.03 -3.22 -7.86
C ASN A 237 -2.48 -4.61 -8.35
N LEU A 238 -1.85 -5.14 -9.38
CA LEU A 238 -2.20 -6.43 -9.98
C LEU A 238 -1.49 -7.59 -9.27
N TYR A 239 -0.16 -7.66 -9.37
CA TYR A 239 0.63 -8.79 -8.86
C TYR A 239 0.81 -8.75 -7.35
N GLY A 240 0.84 -7.54 -6.75
CA GLY A 240 0.89 -7.37 -5.31
C GLY A 240 -0.36 -7.95 -4.64
N CYS A 241 -1.54 -7.62 -5.14
CA CYS A 241 -2.80 -8.16 -4.63
C CYS A 241 -2.96 -9.65 -4.95
N ARG A 242 -2.48 -10.10 -6.11
CA ARG A 242 -2.47 -11.52 -6.49
C ARG A 242 -1.66 -12.39 -5.52
N HIS A 243 -0.59 -11.84 -4.95
CA HIS A 243 0.22 -12.51 -3.93
C HIS A 243 -0.39 -12.33 -2.53
N SER A 244 -0.70 -11.12 -2.13
CA SER A 244 -1.03 -10.77 -0.75
C SER A 244 -2.44 -11.18 -0.29
N LEU A 245 -3.42 -11.27 -1.21
CA LEU A 245 -4.76 -11.73 -0.85
C LEU A 245 -4.77 -13.19 -0.35
N PRO A 246 -4.28 -14.19 -1.09
CA PRO A 246 -4.26 -15.56 -0.58
C PRO A 246 -3.38 -15.70 0.67
N ASP A 247 -2.27 -14.98 0.77
CA ASP A 247 -1.42 -14.97 1.97
C ASP A 247 -2.20 -14.53 3.20
N GLY A 248 -2.92 -13.42 3.13
CA GLY A 248 -3.73 -12.93 4.24
C GLY A 248 -4.90 -13.86 4.59
N LEU A 249 -5.60 -14.41 3.58
CA LEU A 249 -6.69 -15.37 3.80
C LEU A 249 -6.19 -16.62 4.54
N MET A 250 -5.09 -17.22 4.09
CA MET A 250 -4.53 -18.42 4.69
C MET A 250 -3.98 -18.18 6.09
N ARG A 251 -3.29 -17.08 6.34
CA ARG A 251 -2.80 -16.72 7.68
C ARG A 251 -3.93 -16.42 8.66
N ALA A 252 -4.96 -15.72 8.21
CA ALA A 252 -6.09 -15.35 9.06
C ALA A 252 -7.00 -16.53 9.40
N THR A 253 -7.28 -17.43 8.47
CA THR A 253 -8.39 -18.38 8.59
C THR A 253 -7.99 -19.84 8.44
N ASP A 254 -6.81 -20.13 7.94
CA ASP A 254 -6.41 -21.51 7.56
C ASP A 254 -7.40 -22.17 6.57
N VAL A 255 -8.11 -21.36 5.77
CA VAL A 255 -9.13 -21.82 4.87
C VAL A 255 -8.51 -22.53 3.66
N MET A 256 -9.08 -23.66 3.27
CA MET A 256 -8.81 -24.25 1.96
C MET A 256 -9.59 -23.47 0.90
N ILE A 257 -8.90 -22.72 0.05
CA ILE A 257 -9.52 -21.87 -0.98
C ILE A 257 -10.15 -22.72 -2.08
N ALA A 258 -9.52 -23.85 -2.42
CA ALA A 258 -10.02 -24.75 -3.44
C ALA A 258 -11.45 -25.25 -3.14
N GLY A 259 -12.31 -25.26 -4.16
CA GLY A 259 -13.70 -25.67 -4.06
C GLY A 259 -14.67 -24.62 -3.48
N LYS A 260 -14.17 -23.51 -2.95
CA LYS A 260 -14.99 -22.40 -2.44
C LYS A 260 -15.59 -21.58 -3.59
N VAL A 261 -16.71 -20.93 -3.33
CA VAL A 261 -17.25 -19.85 -4.16
C VAL A 261 -16.70 -18.55 -3.59
N ALA A 262 -15.98 -17.79 -4.40
CA ALA A 262 -15.39 -16.52 -4.01
C ALA A 262 -15.92 -15.39 -4.87
N VAL A 263 -16.44 -14.35 -4.23
CA VAL A 263 -16.94 -13.13 -4.87
C VAL A 263 -15.86 -12.05 -4.74
N VAL A 264 -15.46 -11.47 -5.87
CA VAL A 264 -14.58 -10.30 -5.91
C VAL A 264 -15.41 -9.11 -6.39
N CYS A 265 -15.58 -8.11 -5.52
CA CYS A 265 -16.30 -6.89 -5.86
C CYS A 265 -15.35 -5.90 -6.53
N GLY A 266 -15.49 -5.70 -7.84
CA GLY A 266 -14.63 -4.90 -8.70
C GLY A 266 -13.66 -5.73 -9.54
N TYR A 267 -13.38 -5.27 -10.78
CA TYR A 267 -12.44 -5.92 -11.71
C TYR A 267 -11.47 -4.90 -12.36
N GLY A 268 -11.07 -3.88 -11.60
CA GLY A 268 -9.90 -3.06 -11.86
C GLY A 268 -8.61 -3.86 -11.67
N ASP A 269 -7.44 -3.21 -11.66
CA ASP A 269 -6.15 -3.93 -11.53
C ASP A 269 -6.07 -4.77 -10.24
N VAL A 270 -6.56 -4.23 -9.10
CA VAL A 270 -6.65 -4.95 -7.82
C VAL A 270 -7.56 -6.17 -7.94
N GLY A 271 -8.77 -5.98 -8.46
CA GLY A 271 -9.76 -7.06 -8.62
C GLY A 271 -9.28 -8.16 -9.56
N LYS A 272 -8.61 -7.81 -10.67
CA LYS A 272 -7.98 -8.77 -11.59
C LYS A 272 -6.93 -9.63 -10.89
N GLY A 273 -6.07 -9.01 -10.09
CA GLY A 273 -5.08 -9.72 -9.28
C GLY A 273 -5.73 -10.70 -8.31
N CYS A 274 -6.71 -10.22 -7.54
CA CYS A 274 -7.45 -11.02 -6.58
C CYS A 274 -8.19 -12.20 -7.22
N ALA A 275 -8.95 -11.95 -8.28
CA ALA A 275 -9.70 -12.97 -9.00
C ALA A 275 -8.80 -14.04 -9.60
N ALA A 276 -7.67 -13.63 -10.21
CA ALA A 276 -6.68 -14.56 -10.75
C ALA A 276 -6.07 -15.45 -9.66
N ALA A 277 -5.73 -14.89 -8.49
CA ALA A 277 -5.17 -15.66 -7.38
C ALA A 277 -6.16 -16.70 -6.84
N LEU A 278 -7.39 -16.30 -6.59
CA LEU A 278 -8.44 -17.20 -6.09
C LEU A 278 -8.77 -18.30 -7.08
N LYS A 279 -8.87 -17.96 -8.38
CA LYS A 279 -9.07 -18.93 -9.47
C LYS A 279 -7.93 -19.94 -9.54
N GLN A 280 -6.67 -19.49 -9.45
CA GLN A 280 -5.49 -20.36 -9.45
C GLN A 280 -5.42 -21.26 -8.20
N ALA A 281 -5.89 -20.77 -7.05
CA ALA A 281 -6.01 -21.56 -5.83
C ALA A 281 -7.19 -22.57 -5.87
N GLY A 282 -7.96 -22.62 -6.97
CA GLY A 282 -9.03 -23.59 -7.20
C GLY A 282 -10.42 -23.14 -6.73
N ALA A 283 -10.62 -21.85 -6.44
CA ALA A 283 -11.94 -21.30 -6.17
C ALA A 283 -12.77 -21.13 -7.46
N ARG A 284 -14.09 -21.21 -7.30
CA ARG A 284 -15.06 -20.76 -8.30
C ARG A 284 -15.28 -19.26 -8.09
N VAL A 285 -14.67 -18.46 -8.95
CA VAL A 285 -14.66 -17.01 -8.82
C VAL A 285 -15.85 -16.39 -9.56
N ILE A 286 -16.54 -15.48 -8.89
CA ILE A 286 -17.59 -14.62 -9.42
C ILE A 286 -17.12 -13.18 -9.18
N VAL A 287 -17.39 -12.29 -10.13
CA VAL A 287 -17.03 -10.87 -10.02
C VAL A 287 -18.31 -10.03 -10.08
N THR A 288 -18.37 -8.98 -9.28
CA THR A 288 -19.35 -7.91 -9.44
C THR A 288 -18.66 -6.68 -10.03
N GLU A 289 -19.23 -6.04 -11.04
CA GLU A 289 -18.58 -4.92 -11.74
C GLU A 289 -19.62 -3.95 -12.33
N ILE A 290 -19.28 -2.66 -12.33
CA ILE A 290 -20.11 -1.59 -12.93
C ILE A 290 -19.61 -1.14 -14.30
N ASP A 291 -18.30 -1.30 -14.59
CA ASP A 291 -17.71 -0.94 -15.87
C ASP A 291 -17.91 -2.08 -16.88
N PRO A 292 -18.63 -1.84 -17.99
CA PRO A 292 -18.88 -2.89 -18.98
C PRO A 292 -17.61 -3.40 -19.67
N ILE A 293 -16.54 -2.60 -19.73
CA ILE A 293 -15.25 -3.04 -20.31
C ILE A 293 -14.58 -4.02 -19.37
N CYS A 294 -14.50 -3.70 -18.08
CA CYS A 294 -13.94 -4.59 -17.06
C CYS A 294 -14.77 -5.87 -16.94
N ALA A 295 -16.10 -5.77 -16.96
CA ALA A 295 -17.01 -6.91 -16.94
C ALA A 295 -16.77 -7.83 -18.16
N LEU A 296 -16.64 -7.26 -19.37
CA LEU A 296 -16.36 -8.03 -20.58
C LEU A 296 -14.99 -8.73 -20.48
N GLN A 297 -13.96 -8.07 -19.94
CA GLN A 297 -12.65 -8.68 -19.72
C GLN A 297 -12.74 -9.88 -18.78
N ALA A 298 -13.50 -9.77 -17.67
CA ALA A 298 -13.71 -10.89 -16.74
C ALA A 298 -14.38 -12.09 -17.43
N LEU A 299 -15.39 -11.83 -18.27
CA LEU A 299 -16.06 -12.88 -19.06
C LEU A 299 -15.10 -13.57 -20.05
N MET A 300 -14.20 -12.82 -20.70
CA MET A 300 -13.17 -13.38 -21.58
C MET A 300 -12.16 -14.24 -20.83
N GLU A 301 -11.90 -13.94 -19.55
CA GLU A 301 -11.09 -14.76 -18.66
C GLU A 301 -11.86 -15.96 -18.07
N GLY A 302 -13.12 -16.18 -18.50
CA GLY A 302 -13.97 -17.27 -18.03
C GLY A 302 -14.41 -17.10 -16.57
N ILE A 303 -14.64 -15.86 -16.15
CA ILE A 303 -15.16 -15.52 -14.83
C ILE A 303 -16.59 -15.00 -15.00
N GLN A 304 -17.50 -15.51 -14.19
CA GLN A 304 -18.91 -15.12 -14.22
C GLN A 304 -19.09 -13.72 -13.62
N ILE A 305 -19.93 -12.90 -14.24
CA ILE A 305 -20.35 -11.59 -13.73
C ILE A 305 -21.80 -11.71 -13.22
N LEU A 306 -22.03 -11.38 -11.96
CA LEU A 306 -23.34 -11.33 -11.31
C LEU A 306 -23.40 -10.12 -10.38
N THR A 307 -24.60 -9.83 -9.83
CA THR A 307 -24.71 -8.85 -8.77
C THR A 307 -24.37 -9.48 -7.41
N LEU A 308 -24.11 -8.68 -6.39
CA LEU A 308 -23.85 -9.19 -5.04
C LEU A 308 -25.10 -9.89 -4.48
N GLU A 309 -26.27 -9.33 -4.76
CA GLU A 309 -27.58 -9.86 -4.34
C GLU A 309 -27.86 -11.27 -4.89
N ASP A 310 -27.39 -11.55 -6.12
CA ASP A 310 -27.58 -12.87 -6.74
C ASP A 310 -26.74 -13.97 -6.09
N VAL A 311 -25.64 -13.63 -5.41
CA VAL A 311 -24.63 -14.61 -4.97
C VAL A 311 -24.39 -14.58 -3.45
N VAL A 312 -24.95 -13.62 -2.73
CA VAL A 312 -24.66 -13.39 -1.31
C VAL A 312 -24.95 -14.59 -0.43
N SER A 313 -25.99 -15.39 -0.76
CA SER A 313 -26.37 -16.60 -0.02
C SER A 313 -25.52 -17.83 -0.36
N ASP A 314 -24.81 -17.82 -1.48
CA ASP A 314 -24.13 -18.99 -2.03
C ASP A 314 -22.61 -18.94 -1.95
N ALA A 315 -22.04 -17.78 -1.69
CA ALA A 315 -20.59 -17.59 -1.64
C ALA A 315 -19.99 -17.84 -0.25
N ASP A 316 -18.74 -18.26 -0.24
CA ASP A 316 -17.97 -18.60 0.95
C ASP A 316 -16.96 -17.51 1.32
N ILE A 317 -16.45 -16.76 0.32
CA ILE A 317 -15.44 -15.71 0.49
C ILE A 317 -15.88 -14.47 -0.29
N PHE A 318 -15.82 -13.32 0.36
CA PHE A 318 -16.15 -12.02 -0.22
C PHE A 318 -14.95 -11.08 -0.07
N VAL A 319 -14.51 -10.49 -1.19
CA VAL A 319 -13.36 -9.59 -1.25
C VAL A 319 -13.77 -8.29 -1.93
N THR A 320 -13.67 -7.16 -1.23
CA THR A 320 -13.90 -5.84 -1.83
C THR A 320 -12.61 -5.23 -2.38
N THR A 321 -12.69 -4.63 -3.57
CA THR A 321 -11.53 -4.11 -4.34
C THR A 321 -11.87 -2.86 -5.13
N THR A 322 -12.95 -2.15 -4.78
CA THR A 322 -13.55 -1.14 -5.65
C THR A 322 -12.96 0.27 -5.48
N GLY A 323 -12.35 0.55 -4.32
CA GLY A 323 -11.96 1.91 -3.94
C GLY A 323 -13.16 2.86 -3.78
N ASN A 324 -14.38 2.31 -3.65
CA ASN A 324 -15.61 3.04 -3.40
C ASN A 324 -16.04 2.85 -1.94
N LYS A 325 -17.30 3.00 -1.60
CA LYS A 325 -17.85 2.81 -0.26
C LYS A 325 -19.15 2.01 -0.30
N ASP A 326 -19.55 1.51 0.84
CA ASP A 326 -20.86 0.87 1.04
C ASP A 326 -21.12 -0.29 0.05
N ILE A 327 -20.09 -1.11 -0.21
CA ILE A 327 -20.19 -2.25 -1.15
C ILE A 327 -20.85 -3.45 -0.48
N ILE A 328 -20.37 -3.84 0.70
CA ILE A 328 -20.95 -4.91 1.50
C ILE A 328 -21.61 -4.30 2.74
N MET A 329 -22.94 -4.15 2.69
CA MET A 329 -23.74 -3.60 3.77
C MET A 329 -24.13 -4.70 4.76
N VAL A 330 -24.52 -4.32 5.98
CA VAL A 330 -25.00 -5.27 7.00
C VAL A 330 -26.15 -6.16 6.50
N ASP A 331 -27.03 -5.63 5.63
CA ASP A 331 -28.12 -6.41 5.04
C ASP A 331 -27.65 -7.51 4.08
N HIS A 332 -26.48 -7.34 3.44
CA HIS A 332 -25.83 -8.42 2.71
C HIS A 332 -25.23 -9.46 3.66
N MET A 333 -24.54 -9.01 4.72
CA MET A 333 -23.87 -9.87 5.70
C MET A 333 -24.84 -10.83 6.40
N ARG A 334 -26.06 -10.38 6.70
CA ARG A 334 -27.13 -11.20 7.31
C ARG A 334 -27.58 -12.36 6.43
N LYS A 335 -27.42 -12.25 5.13
CA LYS A 335 -27.85 -13.27 4.15
C LYS A 335 -26.73 -14.25 3.79
N MET A 336 -25.51 -13.99 4.23
CA MET A 336 -24.36 -14.82 3.94
C MET A 336 -24.42 -16.18 4.64
N LYS A 337 -23.70 -17.14 4.09
CA LYS A 337 -23.51 -18.44 4.72
C LYS A 337 -22.88 -18.30 6.09
N ASN A 338 -23.20 -19.25 6.97
CA ASN A 338 -22.48 -19.37 8.23
C ASN A 338 -20.97 -19.58 7.99
N ASN A 339 -20.15 -18.78 8.65
CA ASN A 339 -18.69 -18.70 8.51
C ASN A 339 -18.21 -18.23 7.13
N ALA A 340 -19.05 -17.52 6.35
CA ALA A 340 -18.54 -16.79 5.19
C ALA A 340 -17.48 -15.80 5.63
N ILE A 341 -16.41 -15.68 4.83
CA ILE A 341 -15.28 -14.79 5.09
C ILE A 341 -15.49 -13.50 4.32
N VAL A 342 -15.41 -12.37 5.01
CA VAL A 342 -15.55 -11.03 4.43
C VAL A 342 -14.25 -10.26 4.66
N CYS A 343 -13.67 -9.74 3.61
CA CYS A 343 -12.42 -8.98 3.70
C CYS A 343 -12.34 -7.88 2.64
N ASN A 344 -11.53 -6.87 2.94
CA ASN A 344 -11.26 -5.74 2.07
C ASN A 344 -9.78 -5.70 1.69
N ILE A 345 -9.50 -5.42 0.43
CA ILE A 345 -8.16 -5.15 -0.09
C ILE A 345 -8.12 -3.80 -0.84
N GLY A 346 -9.22 -3.06 -0.86
CA GLY A 346 -9.28 -1.66 -1.24
C GLY A 346 -8.61 -0.77 -0.19
N HIS A 347 -8.30 0.47 -0.55
CA HIS A 347 -7.46 1.34 0.29
C HIS A 347 -8.09 1.69 1.64
N PHE A 348 -9.38 2.03 1.66
CA PHE A 348 -10.10 2.41 2.87
C PHE A 348 -11.05 1.32 3.38
N ASP A 349 -11.40 1.38 4.66
CA ASP A 349 -12.27 0.43 5.36
C ASP A 349 -13.76 0.64 5.11
N ASN A 350 -14.15 1.68 4.40
CA ASN A 350 -15.53 2.05 4.14
C ASN A 350 -16.22 1.25 3.02
N GLU A 351 -15.54 0.28 2.41
CA GLU A 351 -16.17 -0.66 1.46
C GLU A 351 -17.07 -1.68 2.18
N ILE A 352 -16.79 -1.95 3.46
CA ILE A 352 -17.55 -2.88 4.32
C ILE A 352 -18.22 -2.07 5.43
N ASP A 353 -19.53 -2.22 5.57
CA ASP A 353 -20.34 -1.52 6.58
C ASP A 353 -20.09 -2.05 8.00
N MET A 354 -18.93 -1.73 8.54
CA MET A 354 -18.58 -2.12 9.91
C MET A 354 -19.45 -1.41 10.94
N ASN A 355 -19.82 -0.14 10.70
CA ASN A 355 -20.69 0.59 11.60
C ASN A 355 -22.09 -0.05 11.70
N GLY A 356 -22.69 -0.40 10.57
CA GLY A 356 -23.96 -1.14 10.55
C GLY A 356 -23.87 -2.50 11.24
N LEU A 357 -22.73 -3.19 11.08
CA LEU A 357 -22.51 -4.48 11.73
C LEU A 357 -22.35 -4.33 13.25
N GLU A 358 -21.55 -3.37 13.72
CA GLU A 358 -21.28 -3.11 15.14
C GLU A 358 -22.52 -2.62 15.90
N THR A 359 -23.36 -1.84 15.24
CA THR A 359 -24.60 -1.28 15.83
C THR A 359 -25.82 -2.17 15.62
N TYR A 360 -25.67 -3.30 14.92
CA TYR A 360 -26.79 -4.20 14.66
C TYR A 360 -27.35 -4.80 15.96
N PRO A 361 -28.67 -4.69 16.21
CA PRO A 361 -29.26 -5.10 17.48
C PRO A 361 -29.04 -6.60 17.82
N GLY A 362 -28.31 -6.84 18.91
CA GLY A 362 -28.09 -8.20 19.42
C GLY A 362 -26.96 -8.99 18.72
N VAL A 363 -26.27 -8.40 17.75
CA VAL A 363 -25.10 -9.04 17.15
C VAL A 363 -24.00 -9.27 18.20
N LYS A 364 -23.28 -10.38 18.08
CA LYS A 364 -22.19 -10.72 19.00
C LYS A 364 -20.87 -10.81 18.25
N ARG A 365 -19.90 -9.99 18.63
CA ARG A 365 -18.52 -10.10 18.17
C ARG A 365 -17.77 -11.14 19.01
N ILE A 366 -17.11 -12.07 18.36
CA ILE A 366 -16.25 -13.11 18.95
C ILE A 366 -14.90 -13.00 18.28
N THR A 367 -13.90 -12.44 18.97
CA THR A 367 -12.51 -12.39 18.46
C THR A 367 -11.92 -13.79 18.51
N ILE A 368 -11.66 -14.38 17.33
CA ILE A 368 -11.02 -15.69 17.19
C ILE A 368 -9.52 -15.57 17.46
N LYS A 369 -8.89 -14.57 16.84
CA LYS A 369 -7.49 -14.18 17.03
C LYS A 369 -7.31 -12.73 16.55
N PRO A 370 -6.17 -12.08 16.77
CA PRO A 370 -5.95 -10.71 16.28
C PRO A 370 -6.32 -10.57 14.80
N GLN A 371 -7.08 -9.52 14.47
CA GLN A 371 -7.56 -9.19 13.14
C GLN A 371 -8.52 -10.22 12.49
N THR A 372 -9.12 -11.12 13.28
CA THR A 372 -10.04 -12.14 12.79
C THR A 372 -11.20 -12.27 13.78
N ASP A 373 -12.36 -11.70 13.42
CA ASP A 373 -13.52 -11.63 14.26
C ASP A 373 -14.71 -12.34 13.62
N ARG A 374 -15.43 -13.14 14.42
CA ARG A 374 -16.69 -13.75 14.02
C ARG A 374 -17.85 -12.92 14.58
N TRP A 375 -18.77 -12.50 13.72
CA TRP A 375 -19.95 -11.73 14.05
C TRP A 375 -21.19 -12.59 13.90
N VAL A 376 -21.90 -12.83 15.00
CA VAL A 376 -23.04 -13.76 15.06
C VAL A 376 -24.34 -12.99 15.14
N PHE A 377 -25.23 -13.22 14.17
CA PHE A 377 -26.54 -12.61 14.10
C PHE A 377 -27.55 -13.31 15.01
N PRO A 378 -28.35 -12.57 15.80
CA PRO A 378 -29.24 -13.17 16.81
C PRO A 378 -30.42 -13.96 16.21
N GLU A 379 -30.94 -13.56 15.05
CA GLU A 379 -32.08 -14.16 14.42
C GLU A 379 -31.84 -15.55 13.81
N THR A 380 -30.63 -15.81 13.37
CA THR A 380 -30.23 -17.05 12.69
C THR A 380 -29.27 -17.90 13.50
N ASN A 381 -28.63 -17.29 14.50
CA ASN A 381 -27.46 -17.85 15.21
C ASN A 381 -26.32 -18.27 14.25
N THR A 382 -26.31 -17.75 13.02
CA THR A 382 -25.21 -17.87 12.06
C THR A 382 -24.25 -16.70 12.21
N GLY A 383 -23.01 -16.85 11.81
CA GLY A 383 -22.05 -15.77 11.88
C GLY A 383 -21.16 -15.72 10.66
N ILE A 384 -20.62 -14.55 10.39
CA ILE A 384 -19.62 -14.29 9.36
C ILE A 384 -18.27 -14.01 10.01
N ILE A 385 -17.19 -14.21 9.27
CA ILE A 385 -15.83 -13.92 9.70
C ILE A 385 -15.34 -12.68 8.96
N VAL A 386 -15.16 -11.57 9.69
CA VAL A 386 -14.61 -10.32 9.13
C VAL A 386 -13.13 -10.23 9.45
N LEU A 387 -12.33 -9.97 8.42
CA LEU A 387 -10.88 -9.83 8.55
C LEU A 387 -10.47 -8.35 8.67
N ALA A 388 -9.49 -8.10 9.55
CA ALA A 388 -8.90 -6.78 9.79
C ALA A 388 -9.94 -5.66 10.07
N GLU A 389 -11.12 -6.01 10.60
CA GLU A 389 -12.22 -5.05 10.86
C GLU A 389 -12.60 -4.21 9.63
N GLY A 390 -12.61 -4.84 8.44
CA GLY A 390 -12.90 -4.15 7.18
C GLY A 390 -11.74 -3.33 6.60
N ARG A 391 -10.63 -3.16 7.33
CA ARG A 391 -9.42 -2.50 6.82
C ARG A 391 -8.66 -3.41 5.85
N LEU A 392 -7.58 -2.89 5.24
CA LEU A 392 -6.68 -3.63 4.35
C LEU A 392 -6.21 -4.95 4.98
N MET A 393 -6.81 -6.07 4.55
CA MET A 393 -6.57 -7.38 5.16
C MET A 393 -5.15 -7.91 4.89
N ASN A 394 -4.54 -7.54 3.77
CA ASN A 394 -3.18 -7.94 3.42
C ASN A 394 -2.12 -7.32 4.33
N LEU A 395 -2.38 -6.15 4.92
CA LEU A 395 -1.54 -5.53 5.96
C LEU A 395 -1.96 -5.99 7.36
N GLY A 396 -3.26 -6.07 7.63
CA GLY A 396 -3.77 -6.45 8.94
C GLY A 396 -3.55 -7.93 9.28
N CYS A 397 -3.69 -8.83 8.32
CA CYS A 397 -3.60 -10.27 8.51
C CYS A 397 -2.30 -10.90 7.96
N ALA A 398 -1.51 -10.16 7.19
CA ALA A 398 -0.26 -10.63 6.58
C ALA A 398 0.81 -9.52 6.59
N THR A 399 1.77 -9.59 5.68
CA THR A 399 2.93 -8.68 5.60
C THR A 399 2.82 -7.63 4.51
N GLY A 400 1.67 -7.55 3.84
CA GLY A 400 1.42 -6.66 2.70
C GLY A 400 1.96 -7.21 1.37
N HIS A 401 2.22 -6.31 0.43
CA HIS A 401 2.73 -6.70 -0.89
C HIS A 401 4.20 -7.17 -0.82
N PRO A 402 4.59 -8.13 -1.70
CA PRO A 402 5.94 -8.66 -1.71
C PRO A 402 6.97 -7.63 -2.15
N SER A 403 8.20 -7.77 -1.66
CA SER A 403 9.29 -6.81 -1.86
C SER A 403 9.56 -6.47 -3.32
N PHE A 404 9.46 -7.45 -4.23
CA PHE A 404 9.74 -7.22 -5.65
C PHE A 404 8.78 -6.22 -6.31
N VAL A 405 7.46 -6.33 -6.08
CA VAL A 405 6.50 -5.36 -6.66
C VAL A 405 6.61 -4.00 -5.97
N MET A 406 6.88 -3.99 -4.65
CA MET A 406 7.15 -2.74 -3.95
C MET A 406 8.46 -2.07 -4.40
N SER A 407 9.44 -2.84 -4.87
CA SER A 407 10.60 -2.28 -5.56
C SER A 407 10.19 -1.50 -6.81
N CYS A 408 9.26 -2.00 -7.61
CA CYS A 408 8.76 -1.25 -8.78
C CYS A 408 8.11 0.07 -8.35
N SER A 409 7.18 0.03 -7.39
CA SER A 409 6.49 1.20 -6.87
C SER A 409 7.45 2.23 -6.28
N PHE A 410 8.32 1.79 -5.39
CA PHE A 410 9.23 2.69 -4.67
C PHE A 410 10.40 3.20 -5.52
N THR A 411 10.78 2.49 -6.58
CA THR A 411 11.71 3.03 -7.59
C THR A 411 11.05 4.19 -8.35
N ASN A 412 9.76 4.07 -8.70
CA ASN A 412 8.99 5.20 -9.24
C ASN A 412 8.96 6.38 -8.27
N GLN A 413 8.77 6.14 -6.96
CA GLN A 413 8.82 7.19 -5.94
C GLN A 413 10.18 7.90 -5.91
N VAL A 414 11.27 7.15 -5.87
CA VAL A 414 12.63 7.74 -5.91
C VAL A 414 12.82 8.60 -7.15
N ILE A 415 12.43 8.09 -8.33
CA ILE A 415 12.58 8.83 -9.60
C ILE A 415 11.68 10.07 -9.61
N ALA A 416 10.44 9.98 -9.11
CA ALA A 416 9.54 11.12 -9.00
C ALA A 416 10.08 12.21 -8.09
N GLN A 417 10.63 11.84 -6.95
CA GLN A 417 11.27 12.77 -6.02
C GLN A 417 12.54 13.42 -6.62
N LEU A 418 13.36 12.63 -7.35
CA LEU A 418 14.54 13.15 -8.08
C LEU A 418 14.13 14.16 -9.14
N GLU A 419 13.07 13.87 -9.90
CA GLU A 419 12.57 14.75 -10.95
C GLU A 419 12.06 16.07 -10.37
N LEU A 420 11.23 16.03 -9.32
CA LEU A 420 10.77 17.23 -8.61
C LEU A 420 11.93 18.06 -8.07
N TRP A 421 12.86 17.41 -7.37
CA TRP A 421 13.99 18.12 -6.75
C TRP A 421 14.95 18.74 -7.75
N LYS A 422 15.28 18.03 -8.83
CA LYS A 422 16.13 18.51 -9.92
C LYS A 422 15.51 19.73 -10.62
N GLU A 423 14.21 19.67 -10.88
CA GLU A 423 13.50 20.68 -11.66
C GLU A 423 12.89 21.81 -10.81
N LYS A 424 13.18 21.84 -9.50
CA LYS A 424 12.58 22.81 -8.56
C LYS A 424 12.74 24.29 -8.94
N ALA A 425 13.80 24.64 -9.68
CA ALA A 425 14.10 25.99 -10.12
C ALA A 425 13.85 26.23 -11.61
N SER A 426 13.48 25.19 -12.38
CA SER A 426 13.31 25.27 -13.83
C SER A 426 11.94 25.83 -14.28
N GLY A 427 10.95 25.81 -13.38
CA GLY A 427 9.57 26.13 -13.73
C GLY A 427 8.84 25.04 -14.54
N LYS A 428 9.45 23.86 -14.73
CA LYS A 428 8.89 22.74 -15.49
C LYS A 428 7.58 22.22 -14.88
N TYR A 429 7.54 22.14 -13.55
CA TYR A 429 6.37 21.64 -12.81
C TYR A 429 5.61 22.79 -12.18
N GLU A 430 4.44 23.07 -12.74
CA GLU A 430 3.45 23.97 -12.19
C GLU A 430 2.59 23.25 -11.13
N LYS A 431 1.68 23.97 -10.46
CA LYS A 431 0.71 23.38 -9.52
C LYS A 431 -0.33 22.54 -10.27
N LYS A 432 0.12 21.39 -10.75
CA LYS A 432 -0.65 20.41 -11.51
C LYS A 432 -0.23 19.00 -11.13
N VAL A 433 -1.07 18.04 -11.50
CA VAL A 433 -0.78 16.60 -11.36
C VAL A 433 -0.14 16.11 -12.65
N TYR A 434 1.00 15.46 -12.53
CA TYR A 434 1.78 14.90 -13.62
C TYR A 434 1.95 13.39 -13.44
N VAL A 435 2.11 12.67 -14.54
CA VAL A 435 2.56 11.28 -14.56
C VAL A 435 4.02 11.26 -15.03
N LEU A 436 4.81 10.34 -14.53
CA LEU A 436 6.21 10.21 -14.97
C LEU A 436 6.30 10.00 -16.48
N PRO A 437 7.25 10.67 -17.16
CA PRO A 437 7.48 10.46 -18.59
C PRO A 437 7.75 9.00 -18.93
N LYS A 438 7.26 8.53 -20.08
CA LYS A 438 7.34 7.12 -20.49
C LYS A 438 8.73 6.51 -20.41
N HIS A 439 9.77 7.26 -20.80
CA HIS A 439 11.16 6.77 -20.72
C HIS A 439 11.64 6.52 -19.29
N LEU A 440 11.10 7.22 -18.28
CA LEU A 440 11.42 6.97 -16.87
C LEU A 440 10.67 5.73 -16.35
N ASP A 441 9.42 5.53 -16.76
CA ASP A 441 8.65 4.32 -16.47
C ASP A 441 9.34 3.06 -17.08
N GLU A 442 9.81 3.16 -18.34
CA GLU A 442 10.62 2.11 -18.98
C GLU A 442 11.96 1.89 -18.27
N LYS A 443 12.60 2.94 -17.75
CA LYS A 443 13.82 2.83 -16.93
C LYS A 443 13.54 2.02 -15.66
N VAL A 444 12.44 2.28 -14.97
CA VAL A 444 12.04 1.48 -13.80
C VAL A 444 11.94 0.01 -14.16
N ALA A 445 11.23 -0.34 -15.23
CA ALA A 445 11.13 -1.73 -15.68
C ALA A 445 12.52 -2.33 -15.96
N ALA A 446 13.37 -1.62 -16.68
CA ALA A 446 14.71 -2.09 -17.06
C ALA A 446 15.59 -2.43 -15.84
N LEU A 447 15.51 -1.65 -14.75
CA LEU A 447 16.25 -1.90 -13.51
C LEU A 447 15.87 -3.22 -12.82
N HIS A 448 14.70 -3.78 -13.12
CA HIS A 448 14.21 -5.03 -12.53
C HIS A 448 14.51 -6.28 -13.38
N LEU A 449 14.75 -6.11 -14.70
CA LEU A 449 14.88 -7.23 -15.62
C LEU A 449 16.08 -8.14 -15.32
N GLY A 450 17.20 -7.56 -14.89
CA GLY A 450 18.43 -8.29 -14.60
C GLY A 450 18.25 -9.32 -13.47
N LYS A 451 17.51 -8.96 -12.41
CA LYS A 451 17.18 -9.87 -11.29
C LYS A 451 16.42 -11.11 -11.75
N LEU A 452 15.56 -10.94 -12.75
CA LEU A 452 14.75 -12.05 -13.33
C LEU A 452 15.46 -12.79 -14.47
N GLY A 453 16.72 -12.46 -14.77
CA GLY A 453 17.50 -13.08 -15.83
C GLY A 453 17.01 -12.74 -17.25
N ALA A 454 16.20 -11.70 -17.41
CA ALA A 454 15.65 -11.30 -18.69
C ALA A 454 16.72 -10.68 -19.61
N ARG A 455 16.63 -10.98 -20.90
CA ARG A 455 17.47 -10.41 -21.97
C ARG A 455 16.56 -9.83 -23.05
N LEU A 456 16.62 -8.50 -23.22
CA LEU A 456 15.83 -7.83 -24.24
C LEU A 456 16.42 -7.99 -25.63
N THR A 457 15.56 -8.20 -26.64
CA THR A 457 15.93 -8.07 -28.04
C THR A 457 16.21 -6.60 -28.36
N LYS A 458 17.26 -6.32 -29.11
CA LYS A 458 17.58 -4.98 -29.60
C LYS A 458 17.02 -4.78 -31.00
N LEU A 459 16.40 -3.62 -31.24
CA LEU A 459 15.96 -3.24 -32.57
C LEU A 459 17.18 -2.98 -33.47
N THR A 460 17.15 -3.52 -34.69
CA THR A 460 18.06 -3.07 -35.73
C THR A 460 17.59 -1.70 -36.27
N LYS A 461 18.50 -0.98 -36.93
CA LYS A 461 18.19 0.31 -37.54
C LYS A 461 17.02 0.18 -38.54
N ALA A 462 17.03 -0.85 -39.39
CA ALA A 462 15.96 -1.11 -40.34
C ALA A 462 14.60 -1.36 -39.66
N GLN A 463 14.56 -2.11 -38.54
CA GLN A 463 13.36 -2.32 -37.77
C GLN A 463 12.84 -1.04 -37.10
N SER A 464 13.77 -0.25 -36.52
CA SER A 464 13.49 1.04 -35.92
C SER A 464 12.87 2.01 -36.93
N GLU A 465 13.45 2.11 -38.12
CA GLU A 465 12.94 2.95 -39.22
C GLU A 465 11.57 2.46 -39.72
N TYR A 466 11.37 1.16 -39.86
CA TYR A 466 10.09 0.57 -40.32
C TYR A 466 8.93 0.91 -39.39
N ILE A 467 9.13 0.79 -38.08
CA ILE A 467 8.07 1.06 -37.08
C ILE A 467 8.09 2.51 -36.55
N SER A 468 9.02 3.35 -37.01
CA SER A 468 9.19 4.75 -36.60
C SER A 468 9.36 4.91 -35.07
N ILE A 469 10.12 4.01 -34.43
CA ILE A 469 10.42 4.02 -33.00
C ILE A 469 11.94 4.05 -32.83
N PRO A 470 12.50 4.92 -31.95
CA PRO A 470 13.93 4.93 -31.66
C PRO A 470 14.45 3.56 -31.16
N VAL A 471 15.69 3.21 -31.50
CA VAL A 471 16.31 1.96 -31.04
C VAL A 471 16.32 1.83 -29.52
N GLU A 472 16.50 2.93 -28.83
CA GLU A 472 16.58 3.00 -27.35
C GLU A 472 15.25 3.39 -26.67
N GLY A 473 14.14 3.40 -27.42
CA GLY A 473 12.84 3.80 -26.89
C GLY A 473 12.60 5.32 -26.83
N PRO A 474 11.49 5.77 -26.24
CA PRO A 474 10.43 4.93 -25.67
C PRO A 474 9.71 4.08 -26.73
N TYR A 475 9.41 2.84 -26.37
CA TYR A 475 8.84 1.85 -27.32
C TYR A 475 7.34 2.02 -27.59
N LYS A 476 6.66 2.77 -26.73
CA LYS A 476 5.22 3.07 -26.85
C LYS A 476 4.96 4.55 -26.63
N PRO A 477 3.92 5.13 -27.27
CA PRO A 477 3.54 6.50 -27.01
C PRO A 477 3.05 6.70 -25.56
N ALA A 478 3.10 7.92 -25.07
CA ALA A 478 2.73 8.25 -23.68
C ALA A 478 1.30 7.82 -23.31
N ALA A 479 0.37 7.87 -24.26
CA ALA A 479 -1.04 7.49 -24.05
C ALA A 479 -1.27 5.96 -24.08
N TYR A 480 -0.27 5.15 -24.40
CA TYR A 480 -0.45 3.69 -24.45
C TYR A 480 -0.71 3.12 -23.07
N ARG A 481 -1.75 2.29 -22.95
CA ARG A 481 -2.11 1.54 -21.74
C ARG A 481 -1.84 0.05 -21.98
N TYR A 482 -0.94 -0.53 -21.16
CA TYR A 482 -0.59 -1.97 -21.21
C TYR A 482 -1.71 -2.86 -20.71
#